data_3f4756a79a51fa8f2c20985bd539aa48
#
_entry.id   3f4756a79a51fa8f2c20985bd539aa48
#
_cell.length_a   1.000
_cell.length_b   1.000
_cell.length_c   1.000
_cell.angle_alpha   90.00
_cell.angle_beta   90.00
_cell.angle_gamma   90.00
#
_symmetry.space_group_name_H-M   'P 1'
#
loop_
_entity.id
_entity.type
_entity.pdbx_description
1 polymer ?
#
loop_
_entity_poly.entity_id
_entity_poly.type
_entity_poly.pdbx_seq_one_letter_code
_entity_poly.pdbx_strand_id
1 'polypeptide(L)'
;MVWIIVVSVFVFITLLGLVIFSWRNAKRSIKPTVITTEREIEWNRKKGLWLDFDSYDRTDYEIEGKDGYILHAMCVSTEKTRGTGRDVIICHGHTSSRFGSVKYANSYIKLGFTCILYDARCHGSNAPDICTLGNIESYDLAKVIEDTKTRFNDVRVLGLHGESMGSSTILIETSLEPPVDFIVADCGFTSCFDVIHEGYGNIHLGFLAHPVNLAGKILYKVDLKKTSAIKALENNHYPVLFIHGAGDTFIKPHHSQKMYEVAGKNGAHCELVLVDGAGHASCRLVAGFDAYTGYISKFLNDIGIL
;
A
#
# COMPACT_ATOMS: atom_id res chain seq x y z
N MET A 1 -50.24 -22.53 7.07
CA MET A 1 -50.16 -21.51 6.01
C MET A 1 -49.52 -20.21 6.54
N VAL A 2 -50.00 -19.55 7.60
CA VAL A 2 -49.48 -18.29 8.16
C VAL A 2 -48.00 -18.42 8.57
N TRP A 3 -47.60 -19.48 9.30
CA TRP A 3 -46.20 -19.70 9.69
C TRP A 3 -45.23 -19.85 8.52
N ILE A 4 -45.63 -20.46 7.41
CA ILE A 4 -44.81 -20.61 6.22
C ILE A 4 -44.58 -19.23 5.60
N ILE A 5 -45.63 -18.42 5.51
CA ILE A 5 -45.50 -17.04 5.01
C ILE A 5 -44.58 -16.22 5.87
N VAL A 6 -44.72 -16.26 7.20
CA VAL A 6 -43.86 -15.52 8.16
C VAL A 6 -42.40 -15.94 8.00
N VAL A 7 -42.12 -17.25 7.97
CA VAL A 7 -40.76 -17.78 7.78
C VAL A 7 -40.19 -17.36 6.43
N SER A 8 -41.00 -17.48 5.34
CA SER A 8 -40.54 -17.08 4.00
C SER A 8 -40.21 -15.59 3.92
N VAL A 9 -41.05 -14.73 4.54
CA VAL A 9 -40.79 -13.27 4.61
C VAL A 9 -39.52 -12.99 5.42
N PHE A 10 -39.33 -13.64 6.56
CA PHE A 10 -38.13 -13.48 7.39
C PHE A 10 -36.86 -13.90 6.63
N VAL A 11 -36.87 -15.06 5.97
CA VAL A 11 -35.76 -15.54 5.14
C VAL A 11 -35.46 -14.55 4.00
N PHE A 12 -36.50 -14.07 3.33
CA PHE A 12 -36.33 -13.09 2.24
C PHE A 12 -35.69 -11.79 2.72
N ILE A 13 -36.15 -11.24 3.85
CA ILE A 13 -35.58 -10.01 4.44
C ILE A 13 -34.12 -10.24 4.85
N THR A 14 -33.80 -11.39 5.45
CA THR A 14 -32.43 -11.74 5.84
C THR A 14 -31.51 -11.85 4.64
N LEU A 15 -31.93 -12.54 3.58
CA LEU A 15 -31.16 -12.67 2.34
C LEU A 15 -30.97 -11.31 1.64
N LEU A 16 -32.01 -10.50 1.58
CA LEU A 16 -31.93 -9.14 1.03
C LEU A 16 -30.96 -8.28 1.82
N GLY A 17 -31.02 -8.34 3.16
CA GLY A 17 -30.06 -7.68 4.05
C GLY A 17 -28.62 -8.10 3.79
N LEU A 18 -28.38 -9.41 3.61
CA LEU A 18 -27.05 -9.94 3.30
C LEU A 18 -26.55 -9.47 1.92
N VAL A 19 -27.39 -9.41 0.91
CA VAL A 19 -27.05 -8.91 -0.42
C VAL A 19 -26.67 -7.42 -0.34
N ILE A 20 -27.50 -6.60 0.30
CA ILE A 20 -27.23 -5.16 0.47
C ILE A 20 -25.93 -4.94 1.25
N PHE A 21 -25.73 -5.66 2.34
CA PHE A 21 -24.51 -5.63 3.14
C PHE A 21 -23.27 -5.97 2.30
N SER A 22 -23.33 -7.07 1.57
CA SER A 22 -22.23 -7.55 0.74
C SER A 22 -21.87 -6.57 -0.38
N TRP A 23 -22.88 -6.04 -1.07
CA TRP A 23 -22.72 -5.03 -2.09
C TRP A 23 -22.07 -3.74 -1.55
N ARG A 24 -22.58 -3.21 -0.42
CA ARG A 24 -22.06 -1.98 0.18
C ARG A 24 -20.60 -2.12 0.59
N ASN A 25 -20.22 -3.25 1.20
CA ASN A 25 -18.87 -3.48 1.64
C ASN A 25 -17.91 -3.73 0.47
N ALA A 26 -18.31 -4.51 -0.53
CA ALA A 26 -17.54 -4.67 -1.76
C ALA A 26 -17.35 -3.33 -2.47
N LYS A 27 -18.42 -2.53 -2.63
CA LYS A 27 -18.33 -1.19 -3.22
C LYS A 27 -17.37 -0.28 -2.47
N ARG A 28 -17.43 -0.27 -1.13
CA ARG A 28 -16.57 0.59 -0.30
C ARG A 28 -15.09 0.27 -0.44
N SER A 29 -14.74 -1.01 -0.59
CA SER A 29 -13.37 -1.45 -0.81
C SER A 29 -12.87 -1.16 -2.22
N ILE A 30 -13.70 -1.40 -3.24
CA ILE A 30 -13.33 -1.39 -4.67
C ILE A 30 -13.51 0.00 -5.30
N LYS A 31 -14.44 0.81 -4.79
CA LYS A 31 -14.66 2.21 -5.21
C LYS A 31 -14.50 3.13 -4.00
N PRO A 32 -13.26 3.41 -3.59
CA PRO A 32 -13.01 4.19 -2.39
C PRO A 32 -13.49 5.63 -2.52
N THR A 33 -13.85 6.23 -1.40
CA THR A 33 -13.95 7.68 -1.29
C THR A 33 -12.57 8.19 -0.90
N VAL A 34 -11.89 8.81 -1.84
CA VAL A 34 -10.52 9.31 -1.67
C VAL A 34 -10.53 10.65 -0.96
N ILE A 35 -9.55 10.89 -0.09
CA ILE A 35 -9.31 12.21 0.50
C ILE A 35 -8.90 13.20 -0.61
N THR A 36 -9.36 14.45 -0.52
CA THR A 36 -8.89 15.46 -1.49
C THR A 36 -7.44 15.84 -1.21
N THR A 37 -6.71 16.21 -2.25
CA THR A 37 -5.32 16.64 -2.17
C THR A 37 -5.11 17.73 -1.12
N GLU A 38 -5.99 18.75 -1.08
CA GLU A 38 -5.90 19.87 -0.16
C GLU A 38 -6.03 19.41 1.30
N ARG A 39 -6.98 18.53 1.58
CA ARG A 39 -7.20 17.99 2.94
C ARG A 39 -6.04 17.11 3.38
N GLU A 40 -5.44 16.36 2.48
CA GLU A 40 -4.28 15.51 2.79
C GLU A 40 -3.02 16.37 3.06
N ILE A 41 -2.78 17.41 2.26
CA ILE A 41 -1.71 18.37 2.50
C ILE A 41 -1.91 19.07 3.85
N GLU A 42 -3.12 19.58 4.13
CA GLU A 42 -3.46 20.23 5.40
C GLU A 42 -3.22 19.28 6.59
N TRP A 43 -3.64 18.00 6.46
CA TRP A 43 -3.45 17.00 7.50
C TRP A 43 -1.96 16.75 7.77
N ASN A 44 -1.14 16.55 6.72
CA ASN A 44 0.30 16.35 6.85
C ASN A 44 0.99 17.56 7.50
N ARG A 45 0.62 18.78 7.11
CA ARG A 45 1.14 20.01 7.73
C ARG A 45 0.78 20.11 9.21
N LYS A 46 -0.49 19.88 9.55
CA LYS A 46 -0.99 19.91 10.94
C LYS A 46 -0.31 18.86 11.83
N LYS A 47 0.07 17.71 11.26
CA LYS A 47 0.76 16.64 11.97
C LYS A 47 2.28 16.78 12.00
N GLY A 48 2.85 17.82 11.41
CA GLY A 48 4.30 18.02 11.33
C GLY A 48 5.00 16.99 10.43
N LEU A 49 4.29 16.42 9.46
CA LEU A 49 4.80 15.41 8.53
C LEU A 49 5.27 16.03 7.20
N TRP A 50 4.97 17.30 6.97
CA TRP A 50 5.34 18.02 5.74
C TRP A 50 6.82 18.44 5.72
N LEU A 51 7.39 18.77 6.87
CA LEU A 51 8.79 19.23 7.07
C LEU A 51 9.18 20.27 6.00
N ASP A 52 10.35 20.07 5.37
CA ASP A 52 10.93 20.96 4.37
C ASP A 52 10.42 20.68 2.93
N PHE A 53 9.33 19.92 2.77
CA PHE A 53 8.86 19.49 1.46
C PHE A 53 8.59 20.63 0.47
N ASP A 54 8.20 21.81 0.96
CA ASP A 54 8.00 22.99 0.11
C ASP A 54 9.30 23.51 -0.53
N SER A 55 10.46 23.20 0.07
CA SER A 55 11.78 23.60 -0.44
C SER A 55 12.36 22.61 -1.46
N TYR A 56 11.74 21.44 -1.65
CA TYR A 56 12.23 20.44 -2.58
C TYR A 56 11.82 20.76 -4.02
N ASP A 57 12.68 20.40 -4.96
CA ASP A 57 12.35 20.43 -6.38
C ASP A 57 11.31 19.37 -6.68
N ARG A 58 10.26 19.78 -7.37
CA ARG A 58 9.13 18.91 -7.70
C ARG A 58 8.77 19.04 -9.18
N THR A 59 8.62 17.92 -9.84
CA THR A 59 8.18 17.87 -11.24
C THR A 59 7.03 16.88 -11.35
N ASP A 60 5.84 17.38 -11.67
CA ASP A 60 4.68 16.55 -11.96
C ASP A 60 4.75 16.02 -13.39
N TYR A 61 4.33 14.78 -13.59
CA TYR A 61 4.27 14.13 -14.89
C TYR A 61 3.23 13.00 -14.89
N GLU A 62 2.95 12.47 -16.07
CA GLU A 62 2.03 11.36 -16.27
C GLU A 62 2.78 10.11 -16.73
N ILE A 63 2.26 8.95 -16.35
CA ILE A 63 2.75 7.62 -16.70
C ILE A 63 1.58 6.83 -17.26
N GLU A 64 1.77 6.15 -18.38
CA GLU A 64 0.79 5.20 -18.88
C GLU A 64 0.93 3.88 -18.11
N GLY A 65 -0.04 3.61 -17.25
CA GLY A 65 -0.16 2.39 -16.48
C GLY A 65 -0.75 1.23 -17.28
N LYS A 66 -1.19 0.20 -16.58
CA LYS A 66 -1.81 -0.98 -17.19
C LYS A 66 -3.07 -0.60 -17.99
N ASP A 67 -3.19 -1.19 -19.18
CA ASP A 67 -4.33 -1.00 -20.11
C ASP A 67 -4.59 0.47 -20.50
N GLY A 68 -3.51 1.28 -20.60
CA GLY A 68 -3.59 2.68 -21.00
C GLY A 68 -4.13 3.65 -19.94
N TYR A 69 -4.25 3.20 -18.68
CA TYR A 69 -4.72 4.06 -17.59
C TYR A 69 -3.65 5.09 -17.20
N ILE A 70 -4.01 6.35 -17.16
CA ILE A 70 -3.06 7.43 -16.84
C ILE A 70 -2.90 7.56 -15.33
N LEU A 71 -1.63 7.52 -14.89
CA LEU A 71 -1.20 7.69 -13.50
C LEU A 71 -0.49 9.04 -13.36
N HIS A 72 -0.93 9.88 -12.43
CA HIS A 72 -0.26 11.12 -12.09
C HIS A 72 0.89 10.83 -11.11
N ALA A 73 2.08 11.28 -11.45
CA ALA A 73 3.29 11.09 -10.67
C ALA A 73 4.01 12.42 -10.42
N MET A 74 4.89 12.41 -9.43
CA MET A 74 5.74 13.54 -9.05
C MET A 74 7.13 13.03 -8.71
N CYS A 75 8.14 13.55 -9.39
CA CYS A 75 9.54 13.41 -8.98
C CYS A 75 9.86 14.47 -7.95
N VAL A 76 10.44 14.06 -6.84
CA VAL A 76 10.85 14.94 -5.72
C VAL A 76 12.33 14.76 -5.48
N SER A 77 13.09 15.84 -5.56
CA SER A 77 14.55 15.83 -5.38
C SER A 77 15.05 17.10 -4.70
N THR A 78 16.32 17.10 -4.37
CA THR A 78 17.08 18.28 -3.96
C THR A 78 18.38 18.34 -4.78
N GLU A 79 19.11 19.44 -4.71
CA GLU A 79 20.43 19.54 -5.32
C GLU A 79 21.37 18.39 -4.87
N LYS A 80 21.23 17.93 -3.61
CA LYS A 80 22.05 16.85 -3.03
C LYS A 80 21.65 15.44 -3.49
N THR A 81 20.40 15.23 -3.87
CA THR A 81 19.89 13.90 -4.28
C THR A 81 19.93 13.71 -5.78
N ARG A 82 19.92 14.82 -6.54
CA ARG A 82 19.93 14.79 -8.00
C ARG A 82 21.26 14.21 -8.53
N GLY A 83 21.16 13.24 -9.44
CA GLY A 83 22.33 12.59 -10.04
C GLY A 83 23.06 11.60 -9.11
N THR A 84 22.50 11.26 -7.93
CA THR A 84 23.08 10.21 -7.07
C THR A 84 22.88 8.82 -7.65
N GLY A 85 21.90 8.66 -8.55
CA GLY A 85 21.46 7.38 -9.06
C GLY A 85 20.77 6.50 -8.02
N ARG A 86 20.31 7.08 -6.91
CA ARG A 86 19.53 6.42 -5.86
C ARG A 86 18.11 6.95 -5.90
N ASP A 87 17.18 6.08 -6.25
CA ASP A 87 15.78 6.42 -6.43
C ASP A 87 14.89 5.51 -5.60
N VAL A 88 13.74 6.01 -5.18
CA VAL A 88 12.72 5.23 -4.48
C VAL A 88 11.34 5.59 -5.00
N ILE A 89 10.54 4.58 -5.34
CA ILE A 89 9.12 4.74 -5.67
C ILE A 89 8.31 4.52 -4.39
N ILE A 90 7.42 5.46 -4.06
CA ILE A 90 6.63 5.42 -2.84
C ILE A 90 5.14 5.27 -3.16
N CYS A 91 4.54 4.17 -2.71
CA CYS A 91 3.16 3.78 -2.92
C CYS A 91 2.31 4.10 -1.69
N HIS A 92 1.33 4.98 -1.83
CA HIS A 92 0.44 5.40 -0.74
C HIS A 92 -0.60 4.33 -0.36
N GLY A 93 -1.25 4.52 0.79
CA GLY A 93 -2.33 3.66 1.29
C GLY A 93 -3.68 3.89 0.59
N HIS A 94 -4.64 2.98 0.85
CA HIS A 94 -6.02 3.10 0.37
C HIS A 94 -6.66 4.41 0.86
N THR A 95 -7.42 5.06 -0.01
CA THR A 95 -8.08 6.37 0.21
C THR A 95 -7.17 7.60 0.27
N SER A 96 -5.85 7.43 0.21
CA SER A 96 -4.83 8.49 0.20
C SER A 96 -4.47 8.95 -1.22
N SER A 97 -3.40 9.69 -1.37
CA SER A 97 -2.82 10.13 -2.64
C SER A 97 -1.29 10.18 -2.55
N ARG A 98 -0.61 10.57 -3.65
CA ARG A 98 0.85 10.79 -3.65
C ARG A 98 1.30 11.76 -2.55
N PHE A 99 0.45 12.67 -2.11
CA PHE A 99 0.78 13.61 -1.03
C PHE A 99 0.79 12.96 0.36
N GLY A 100 0.09 11.84 0.57
CA GLY A 100 0.21 11.03 1.78
C GLY A 100 1.58 10.36 1.92
N SER A 101 2.29 10.16 0.80
CA SER A 101 3.65 9.62 0.76
C SER A 101 4.74 10.61 1.16
N VAL A 102 4.45 11.91 1.26
CA VAL A 102 5.42 12.96 1.60
C VAL A 102 6.13 12.68 2.92
N LYS A 103 5.43 12.15 3.91
CA LYS A 103 6.00 11.77 5.21
C LYS A 103 7.17 10.80 5.09
N TYR A 104 7.18 9.94 4.07
CA TYR A 104 8.26 8.98 3.79
C TYR A 104 9.33 9.59 2.88
N ALA A 105 8.92 10.39 1.89
CA ALA A 105 9.85 11.07 0.99
C ALA A 105 10.89 11.89 1.75
N ASN A 106 10.48 12.59 2.82
CA ASN A 106 11.41 13.34 3.68
C ASN A 106 12.55 12.46 4.23
N SER A 107 12.26 11.21 4.62
CA SER A 107 13.28 10.28 5.13
C SER A 107 14.27 9.88 4.03
N TYR A 108 13.76 9.57 2.84
CA TYR A 108 14.60 9.18 1.71
C TYR A 108 15.43 10.33 1.15
N ILE A 109 14.89 11.56 1.08
CA ILE A 109 15.65 12.76 0.71
C ILE A 109 16.83 12.97 1.68
N LYS A 110 16.60 12.80 3.00
CA LYS A 110 17.69 12.86 4.00
C LYS A 110 18.76 11.80 3.76
N LEU A 111 18.38 10.62 3.25
CA LEU A 111 19.29 9.50 2.94
C LEU A 111 19.93 9.62 1.54
N GLY A 112 19.67 10.70 0.79
CA GLY A 112 20.28 10.94 -0.51
C GLY A 112 19.56 10.30 -1.70
N PHE A 113 18.28 9.97 -1.56
CA PHE A 113 17.45 9.41 -2.64
C PHE A 113 16.59 10.49 -3.30
N THR A 114 16.41 10.38 -4.60
CA THR A 114 15.30 11.00 -5.33
C THR A 114 14.04 10.16 -5.13
N CYS A 115 12.89 10.80 -4.94
CA CYS A 115 11.63 10.10 -4.66
C CYS A 115 10.64 10.24 -5.81
N ILE A 116 10.05 9.15 -6.22
CA ILE A 116 8.94 9.10 -7.16
C ILE A 116 7.67 8.78 -6.37
N LEU A 117 6.77 9.77 -6.30
CA LEU A 117 5.47 9.66 -5.67
C LEU A 117 4.41 9.57 -6.78
N TYR A 118 3.49 8.64 -6.72
CA TYR A 118 2.42 8.56 -7.72
C TYR A 118 1.07 8.28 -7.06
N ASP A 119 0.01 8.70 -7.73
CA ASP A 119 -1.35 8.34 -7.35
C ASP A 119 -1.66 6.94 -7.88
N ALA A 120 -2.04 6.02 -7.01
CA ALA A 120 -2.50 4.71 -7.41
C ALA A 120 -3.82 4.81 -8.20
N ARG A 121 -4.17 3.78 -8.96
CA ARG A 121 -5.43 3.71 -9.73
C ARG A 121 -6.61 4.15 -8.88
N CYS A 122 -7.49 4.98 -9.44
CA CYS A 122 -8.68 5.62 -8.84
C CYS A 122 -8.42 6.46 -7.57
N HIS A 123 -7.19 6.88 -7.32
CA HIS A 123 -6.82 7.75 -6.19
C HIS A 123 -6.24 9.09 -6.67
N GLY A 124 -6.19 10.05 -5.74
CA GLY A 124 -5.60 11.37 -5.98
C GLY A 124 -6.20 12.09 -7.19
N SER A 125 -5.35 12.44 -8.15
CA SER A 125 -5.74 13.15 -9.39
C SER A 125 -6.19 12.21 -10.51
N ASN A 126 -6.11 10.89 -10.31
CA ASN A 126 -6.42 9.92 -11.34
C ASN A 126 -7.93 9.79 -11.60
N ALA A 127 -8.29 9.40 -12.83
CA ALA A 127 -9.67 9.18 -13.22
C ALA A 127 -10.33 8.08 -12.35
N PRO A 128 -11.64 8.18 -12.06
CA PRO A 128 -12.37 7.13 -11.36
C PRO A 128 -12.31 5.79 -12.11
N ASP A 129 -11.97 4.73 -11.38
CA ASP A 129 -11.93 3.35 -11.88
C ASP A 129 -12.30 2.39 -10.73
N ILE A 130 -11.76 1.20 -10.73
CA ILE A 130 -11.84 0.21 -9.66
C ILE A 130 -10.47 0.05 -8.99
N CYS A 131 -10.48 -0.01 -7.66
CA CYS A 131 -9.33 -0.37 -6.85
C CYS A 131 -9.37 -1.87 -6.54
N THR A 132 -8.29 -2.58 -6.79
CA THR A 132 -8.16 -4.02 -6.50
C THR A 132 -7.30 -4.32 -5.27
N LEU A 133 -6.92 -3.25 -4.55
CA LEU A 133 -6.17 -3.30 -3.29
C LEU A 133 -4.76 -3.92 -3.43
N GLY A 134 -4.16 -3.81 -4.61
CA GLY A 134 -2.81 -4.26 -4.92
C GLY A 134 -2.69 -5.18 -6.14
N ASN A 135 -3.79 -5.80 -6.62
CA ASN A 135 -3.68 -6.77 -7.72
C ASN A 135 -3.45 -6.10 -9.09
N ILE A 136 -4.32 -5.19 -9.55
CA ILE A 136 -4.09 -4.42 -10.79
C ILE A 136 -3.02 -3.36 -10.53
N GLU A 137 -3.02 -2.77 -9.35
CA GLU A 137 -2.07 -1.75 -8.93
C GLU A 137 -0.60 -2.23 -8.98
N SER A 138 -0.33 -3.53 -8.82
CA SER A 138 1.02 -4.07 -9.01
C SER A 138 1.48 -4.01 -10.48
N TYR A 139 0.59 -4.24 -11.44
CA TYR A 139 0.91 -4.04 -12.86
C TYR A 139 1.06 -2.56 -13.24
N ASP A 140 0.30 -1.66 -12.60
CA ASP A 140 0.52 -0.21 -12.73
C ASP A 140 1.89 0.17 -12.18
N LEU A 141 2.29 -0.37 -11.02
CA LEU A 141 3.60 -0.16 -10.42
C LEU A 141 4.74 -0.66 -11.33
N ALA A 142 4.57 -1.81 -12.00
CA ALA A 142 5.54 -2.28 -12.99
C ALA A 142 5.78 -1.22 -14.09
N LYS A 143 4.73 -0.52 -14.52
CA LYS A 143 4.85 0.60 -15.47
C LYS A 143 5.54 1.83 -14.87
N VAL A 144 5.30 2.12 -13.59
CA VAL A 144 6.01 3.19 -12.88
C VAL A 144 7.50 2.86 -12.76
N ILE A 145 7.86 1.61 -12.48
CA ILE A 145 9.27 1.14 -12.44
C ILE A 145 9.93 1.28 -13.81
N GLU A 146 9.26 0.83 -14.88
CA GLU A 146 9.72 0.93 -16.26
C GLU A 146 9.96 2.40 -16.66
N ASP A 147 8.98 3.28 -16.42
CA ASP A 147 9.08 4.71 -16.69
C ASP A 147 10.23 5.35 -15.88
N THR A 148 10.36 5.04 -14.59
CA THR A 148 11.41 5.57 -13.74
C THR A 148 12.79 5.25 -14.30
N LYS A 149 13.04 4.00 -14.68
CA LYS A 149 14.34 3.57 -15.24
C LYS A 149 14.61 4.13 -16.64
N THR A 150 13.57 4.44 -17.40
CA THR A 150 13.69 5.02 -18.74
C THR A 150 13.85 6.54 -18.69
N ARG A 151 13.09 7.20 -17.83
CA ARG A 151 13.07 8.67 -17.69
C ARG A 151 14.32 9.20 -17.01
N PHE A 152 14.82 8.49 -15.99
CA PHE A 152 16.01 8.85 -15.25
C PHE A 152 17.18 7.93 -15.63
N ASN A 153 18.01 8.36 -16.57
CA ASN A 153 19.06 7.53 -17.19
C ASN A 153 20.21 7.12 -16.26
N ASP A 154 20.24 7.64 -15.03
CA ASP A 154 21.30 7.40 -14.04
C ASP A 154 20.88 6.52 -12.86
N VAL A 155 19.70 5.91 -12.90
CA VAL A 155 19.21 5.02 -11.84
C VAL A 155 20.13 3.80 -11.68
N ARG A 156 20.84 3.74 -10.55
CA ARG A 156 21.74 2.64 -10.16
C ARG A 156 21.18 1.80 -9.05
N VAL A 157 20.42 2.43 -8.15
CA VAL A 157 19.70 1.79 -7.04
C VAL A 157 18.26 2.25 -7.10
N LEU A 158 17.34 1.32 -7.15
CA LEU A 158 15.90 1.57 -7.13
C LEU A 158 15.23 0.80 -5.99
N GLY A 159 14.62 1.52 -5.06
CA GLY A 159 13.84 0.93 -3.98
C GLY A 159 12.35 1.11 -4.17
N LEU A 160 11.57 0.27 -3.47
CA LEU A 160 10.14 0.42 -3.32
C LEU A 160 9.79 0.66 -1.85
N HIS A 161 8.93 1.62 -1.58
CA HIS A 161 8.34 1.83 -0.26
C HIS A 161 6.82 1.87 -0.38
N GLY A 162 6.10 1.16 0.47
CA GLY A 162 4.64 1.14 0.45
C GLY A 162 4.01 1.20 1.82
N GLU A 163 2.89 1.89 1.93
CA GLU A 163 2.06 1.96 3.12
C GLU A 163 0.75 1.20 2.92
N SER A 164 0.38 0.30 3.81
CA SER A 164 -0.93 -0.36 3.82
C SER A 164 -1.25 -1.04 2.47
N MET A 165 -2.22 -0.56 1.70
CA MET A 165 -2.47 -1.00 0.32
C MET A 165 -1.21 -0.89 -0.55
N GLY A 166 -0.48 0.23 -0.46
CA GLY A 166 0.78 0.41 -1.18
C GLY A 166 1.83 -0.62 -0.79
N SER A 167 1.92 -0.98 0.50
CA SER A 167 2.79 -2.06 0.99
C SER A 167 2.43 -3.40 0.35
N SER A 168 1.14 -3.74 0.31
CA SER A 168 0.72 -4.98 -0.34
C SER A 168 0.92 -4.95 -1.85
N THR A 169 0.76 -3.78 -2.49
CA THR A 169 1.02 -3.58 -3.93
C THR A 169 2.48 -3.88 -4.27
N ILE A 170 3.45 -3.29 -3.54
CA ILE A 170 4.89 -3.52 -3.80
C ILE A 170 5.29 -4.96 -3.53
N LEU A 171 4.68 -5.62 -2.53
CA LEU A 171 4.96 -7.02 -2.23
C LEU A 171 4.34 -7.98 -3.27
N ILE A 172 3.16 -7.68 -3.81
CA ILE A 172 2.55 -8.48 -4.89
C ILE A 172 3.35 -8.32 -6.19
N GLU A 173 3.88 -7.12 -6.41
CA GLU A 173 4.68 -6.82 -7.58
C GLU A 173 5.97 -7.66 -7.65
N THR A 174 6.53 -8.13 -6.51
CA THR A 174 7.69 -9.04 -6.52
C THR A 174 7.49 -10.31 -7.35
N SER A 175 6.24 -10.75 -7.54
CA SER A 175 5.93 -11.88 -8.42
C SER A 175 6.11 -11.60 -9.91
N LEU A 176 6.32 -10.34 -10.29
CA LEU A 176 6.64 -9.89 -11.65
C LEU A 176 8.16 -9.73 -11.85
N GLU A 177 8.96 -10.08 -10.84
CA GLU A 177 10.43 -9.99 -10.86
C GLU A 177 10.97 -8.60 -11.24
N PRO A 178 10.56 -7.53 -10.51
CA PRO A 178 10.95 -6.17 -10.82
C PRO A 178 12.46 -5.96 -10.67
N PRO A 179 13.06 -5.09 -11.49
CA PRO A 179 14.47 -4.74 -11.37
C PRO A 179 14.69 -3.69 -10.25
N VAL A 180 14.44 -4.08 -9.01
CA VAL A 180 14.58 -3.25 -7.79
C VAL A 180 15.57 -3.87 -6.81
N ASP A 181 16.18 -3.06 -5.96
CA ASP A 181 17.27 -3.46 -5.08
C ASP A 181 16.80 -3.72 -3.64
N PHE A 182 15.72 -3.06 -3.20
CA PHE A 182 15.18 -3.23 -1.85
C PHE A 182 13.70 -2.85 -1.76
N ILE A 183 13.05 -3.34 -0.71
CA ILE A 183 11.63 -3.10 -0.44
C ILE A 183 11.45 -2.67 1.02
N VAL A 184 10.64 -1.64 1.27
CA VAL A 184 10.19 -1.23 2.61
C VAL A 184 8.67 -1.29 2.68
N ALA A 185 8.15 -2.20 3.49
CA ALA A 185 6.73 -2.53 3.59
C ALA A 185 6.16 -2.08 4.94
N ASP A 186 5.47 -0.91 4.98
CA ASP A 186 4.85 -0.37 6.20
C ASP A 186 3.38 -0.78 6.30
N CYS A 187 2.99 -1.38 7.41
CA CYS A 187 1.64 -1.84 7.81
C CYS A 187 0.85 -2.58 6.70
N GLY A 188 1.55 -3.42 5.92
CA GLY A 188 0.95 -4.25 4.88
C GLY A 188 0.12 -5.42 5.42
N PHE A 189 -0.55 -6.13 4.51
CA PHE A 189 -1.40 -7.27 4.86
C PHE A 189 -1.11 -8.51 4.00
N THR A 190 -1.32 -9.69 4.56
CA THR A 190 -1.10 -10.99 3.92
C THR A 190 -1.99 -11.19 2.69
N SER A 191 -3.29 -10.90 2.84
CA SER A 191 -4.25 -10.84 1.75
C SER A 191 -5.40 -9.90 2.09
N CYS A 192 -6.01 -9.32 1.08
CA CYS A 192 -7.20 -8.46 1.25
C CYS A 192 -8.37 -9.24 1.87
N PHE A 193 -8.53 -10.51 1.48
CA PHE A 193 -9.58 -11.37 2.03
C PHE A 193 -9.40 -11.62 3.53
N ASP A 194 -8.15 -11.84 3.99
CA ASP A 194 -7.86 -12.08 5.41
C ASP A 194 -8.19 -10.86 6.26
N VAL A 195 -7.84 -9.65 5.80
CA VAL A 195 -8.18 -8.39 6.51
C VAL A 195 -9.69 -8.26 6.69
N ILE A 196 -10.48 -8.52 5.63
CA ILE A 196 -11.94 -8.46 5.69
C ILE A 196 -12.49 -9.55 6.62
N HIS A 197 -11.96 -10.76 6.50
CA HIS A 197 -12.37 -11.90 7.34
C HIS A 197 -12.09 -11.62 8.82
N GLU A 198 -10.92 -11.08 9.16
CA GLU A 198 -10.55 -10.73 10.53
C GLU A 198 -11.33 -9.54 11.07
N GLY A 199 -11.58 -8.52 10.24
CA GLY A 199 -12.41 -7.38 10.61
C GLY A 199 -13.80 -7.79 11.09
N TYR A 200 -14.44 -8.73 10.40
CA TYR A 200 -15.70 -9.33 10.85
C TYR A 200 -15.50 -10.41 11.92
N GLY A 201 -14.37 -11.09 11.95
CA GLY A 201 -14.00 -12.12 12.89
C GLY A 201 -13.97 -11.63 14.35
N ASN A 202 -13.60 -10.36 14.55
CA ASN A 202 -13.63 -9.72 15.88
C ASN A 202 -15.02 -9.72 16.54
N ILE A 203 -16.09 -9.89 15.77
CA ILE A 203 -17.49 -10.04 16.23
C ILE A 203 -18.08 -11.41 15.84
N HIS A 204 -17.24 -12.41 15.64
CA HIS A 204 -17.62 -13.78 15.25
C HIS A 204 -18.36 -13.91 13.89
N LEU A 205 -18.26 -12.91 13.02
CA LEU A 205 -18.93 -12.86 11.72
C LEU A 205 -17.95 -12.95 10.53
N GLY A 206 -16.74 -13.52 10.71
CA GLY A 206 -15.72 -13.66 9.66
C GLY A 206 -16.22 -14.31 8.37
N PHE A 207 -17.20 -15.24 8.47
CA PHE A 207 -17.81 -15.88 7.31
C PHE A 207 -18.45 -14.88 6.32
N LEU A 208 -18.81 -13.66 6.76
CA LEU A 208 -19.38 -12.61 5.90
C LEU A 208 -18.36 -12.09 4.85
N ALA A 209 -17.07 -12.34 5.01
CA ALA A 209 -16.08 -12.04 3.96
C ALA A 209 -16.38 -12.81 2.65
N HIS A 210 -16.95 -14.01 2.72
CA HIS A 210 -17.30 -14.80 1.53
C HIS A 210 -18.35 -14.12 0.64
N PRO A 211 -19.55 -13.74 1.14
CA PRO A 211 -20.53 -13.03 0.32
C PRO A 211 -20.05 -11.64 -0.13
N VAL A 212 -19.20 -10.94 0.66
CA VAL A 212 -18.55 -9.68 0.21
C VAL A 212 -17.64 -9.92 -0.99
N ASN A 213 -16.78 -10.94 -0.93
CA ASN A 213 -15.93 -11.33 -2.06
C ASN A 213 -16.76 -11.76 -3.29
N LEU A 214 -17.85 -12.51 -3.09
CA LEU A 214 -18.75 -12.89 -4.16
C LEU A 214 -19.38 -11.67 -4.84
N ALA A 215 -19.82 -10.69 -4.06
CA ALA A 215 -20.34 -9.42 -4.59
C ALA A 215 -19.26 -8.67 -5.40
N GLY A 216 -18.01 -8.62 -4.90
CA GLY A 216 -16.87 -8.09 -5.65
C GLY A 216 -16.66 -8.75 -6.99
N LYS A 217 -16.70 -10.09 -7.04
CA LYS A 217 -16.54 -10.87 -8.28
C LYS A 217 -17.67 -10.64 -9.29
N ILE A 218 -18.91 -10.62 -8.83
CA ILE A 218 -20.08 -10.50 -9.72
C ILE A 218 -20.21 -9.08 -10.25
N LEU A 219 -20.12 -8.07 -9.38
CA LEU A 219 -20.47 -6.69 -9.71
C LEU A 219 -19.29 -5.88 -10.26
N TYR A 220 -18.05 -6.20 -9.83
CA TYR A 220 -16.86 -5.42 -10.16
C TYR A 220 -15.78 -6.26 -10.86
N LYS A 221 -15.96 -7.57 -11.04
CA LYS A 221 -14.97 -8.50 -11.59
C LYS A 221 -13.68 -8.58 -10.74
N VAL A 222 -13.76 -8.22 -9.47
CA VAL A 222 -12.65 -8.21 -8.52
C VAL A 222 -12.78 -9.41 -7.58
N ASP A 223 -11.77 -10.28 -7.57
CA ASP A 223 -11.63 -11.37 -6.60
C ASP A 223 -10.64 -10.95 -5.52
N LEU A 224 -11.12 -10.56 -4.34
CA LEU A 224 -10.31 -10.09 -3.23
C LEU A 224 -9.32 -11.16 -2.70
N LYS A 225 -9.57 -12.46 -3.00
CA LYS A 225 -8.65 -13.56 -2.68
C LYS A 225 -7.41 -13.59 -3.56
N LYS A 226 -7.45 -12.96 -4.74
CA LYS A 226 -6.28 -12.85 -5.63
C LYS A 226 -5.28 -11.81 -5.16
N THR A 227 -5.70 -10.84 -4.36
CA THR A 227 -4.83 -9.84 -3.75
C THR A 227 -4.16 -10.46 -2.53
N SER A 228 -2.97 -11.04 -2.73
CA SER A 228 -2.27 -11.82 -1.71
C SER A 228 -0.75 -11.58 -1.77
N ALA A 229 -0.26 -10.69 -0.90
CA ALA A 229 1.16 -10.41 -0.75
C ALA A 229 1.93 -11.64 -0.22
N ILE A 230 1.33 -12.40 0.69
CA ILE A 230 2.02 -13.57 1.26
C ILE A 230 2.33 -14.64 0.20
N LYS A 231 1.47 -14.80 -0.82
CA LYS A 231 1.75 -15.74 -1.92
C LYS A 231 2.88 -15.26 -2.82
N ALA A 232 2.95 -13.96 -3.09
CA ALA A 232 4.05 -13.38 -3.87
C ALA A 232 5.39 -13.57 -3.17
N LEU A 233 5.40 -13.52 -1.83
CA LEU A 233 6.60 -13.69 -1.02
C LEU A 233 7.08 -15.14 -0.87
N GLU A 234 6.33 -16.15 -1.30
CA GLU A 234 6.75 -17.57 -1.24
C GLU A 234 8.07 -17.83 -1.99
N ASN A 235 8.33 -17.06 -3.04
CA ASN A 235 9.58 -17.13 -3.83
C ASN A 235 10.42 -15.85 -3.71
N ASN A 236 10.27 -15.07 -2.63
CA ASN A 236 10.97 -13.81 -2.48
C ASN A 236 12.49 -14.00 -2.40
N HIS A 237 13.22 -13.16 -3.11
CA HIS A 237 14.68 -13.04 -3.08
C HIS A 237 15.14 -11.59 -2.83
N TYR A 238 14.21 -10.65 -2.78
CA TYR A 238 14.50 -9.24 -2.50
C TYR A 238 14.76 -9.01 -1.02
N PRO A 239 15.70 -8.11 -0.65
CA PRO A 239 15.78 -7.59 0.72
C PRO A 239 14.50 -6.82 1.08
N VAL A 240 13.89 -7.15 2.24
CA VAL A 240 12.64 -6.52 2.69
C VAL A 240 12.73 -6.05 4.14
N LEU A 241 12.49 -4.77 4.37
CA LEU A 241 12.21 -4.22 5.69
C LEU A 241 10.70 -4.13 5.91
N PHE A 242 10.18 -4.90 6.86
CA PHE A 242 8.80 -4.78 7.34
C PHE A 242 8.76 -3.81 8.53
N ILE A 243 7.85 -2.82 8.48
CA ILE A 243 7.57 -1.91 9.60
C ILE A 243 6.08 -2.04 9.92
N HIS A 244 5.71 -2.13 11.22
CA HIS A 244 4.31 -2.23 11.61
C HIS A 244 4.07 -1.60 12.99
N GLY A 245 2.93 -0.95 13.17
CA GLY A 245 2.51 -0.46 14.48
C GLY A 245 2.10 -1.60 15.39
N ALA A 246 2.73 -1.73 16.57
CA ALA A 246 2.39 -2.78 17.53
C ALA A 246 0.95 -2.68 18.05
N GLY A 247 0.36 -1.48 18.03
CA GLY A 247 -1.02 -1.20 18.41
C GLY A 247 -2.01 -1.13 17.25
N ASP A 248 -1.64 -1.59 16.04
CA ASP A 248 -2.56 -1.59 14.89
C ASP A 248 -3.70 -2.59 15.10
N THR A 249 -4.92 -2.05 15.23
CA THR A 249 -6.15 -2.83 15.40
C THR A 249 -6.93 -3.01 14.10
N PHE A 250 -6.56 -2.27 13.04
CA PHE A 250 -7.21 -2.37 11.72
C PHE A 250 -6.56 -3.45 10.87
N ILE A 251 -5.24 -3.37 10.66
CA ILE A 251 -4.42 -4.46 10.10
C ILE A 251 -3.47 -4.88 11.21
N LYS A 252 -3.72 -6.05 11.81
CA LYS A 252 -2.97 -6.48 12.98
C LYS A 252 -1.51 -6.79 12.65
N PRO A 253 -0.54 -6.53 13.55
CA PRO A 253 0.89 -6.70 13.25
C PRO A 253 1.31 -8.12 12.88
N HIS A 254 0.51 -9.15 13.23
CA HIS A 254 0.78 -10.53 12.82
C HIS A 254 0.79 -10.73 11.29
N HIS A 255 0.16 -9.82 10.51
CA HIS A 255 0.26 -9.85 9.05
C HIS A 255 1.70 -9.63 8.60
N SER A 256 2.37 -8.58 9.11
CA SER A 256 3.79 -8.34 8.80
C SER A 256 4.71 -9.41 9.37
N GLN A 257 4.41 -9.94 10.56
CA GLN A 257 5.17 -11.05 11.14
C GLN A 257 5.13 -12.30 10.25
N LYS A 258 3.94 -12.69 9.77
CA LYS A 258 3.80 -13.83 8.84
C LYS A 258 4.49 -13.58 7.50
N MET A 259 4.39 -12.37 6.96
CA MET A 259 5.04 -12.01 5.70
C MET A 259 6.57 -12.01 5.84
N TYR A 260 7.10 -11.49 6.95
CA TYR A 260 8.52 -11.55 7.29
C TYR A 260 9.04 -12.99 7.35
N GLU A 261 8.30 -13.89 8.04
CA GLU A 261 8.66 -15.31 8.14
C GLU A 261 8.68 -16.01 6.77
N VAL A 262 7.72 -15.67 5.89
CA VAL A 262 7.65 -16.27 4.55
C VAL A 262 8.73 -15.69 3.64
N ALA A 263 8.92 -14.37 3.65
CA ALA A 263 9.90 -13.70 2.79
C ALA A 263 11.35 -14.15 3.07
N GLY A 264 11.69 -14.43 4.31
CA GLY A 264 13.04 -14.87 4.70
C GLY A 264 13.37 -16.34 4.42
N LYS A 265 12.38 -17.18 4.07
CA LYS A 265 12.59 -18.62 3.88
C LYS A 265 13.58 -18.97 2.76
N ASN A 266 13.69 -18.13 1.75
CA ASN A 266 14.57 -18.33 0.59
C ASN A 266 15.94 -17.66 0.75
N GLY A 267 16.29 -17.23 1.97
CA GLY A 267 17.58 -16.62 2.28
C GLY A 267 17.68 -15.12 1.93
N ALA A 268 16.59 -14.49 1.53
CA ALA A 268 16.54 -13.04 1.37
C ALA A 268 16.78 -12.34 2.73
N HIS A 269 17.51 -11.22 2.70
CA HIS A 269 17.70 -10.40 3.89
C HIS A 269 16.38 -9.72 4.27
N CYS A 270 15.79 -10.10 5.39
CA CYS A 270 14.53 -9.52 5.86
C CYS A 270 14.68 -9.01 7.29
N GLU A 271 14.11 -7.85 7.57
CA GLU A 271 14.02 -7.28 8.91
C GLU A 271 12.57 -6.96 9.26
N LEU A 272 12.24 -6.99 10.55
CA LEU A 272 10.93 -6.60 11.07
C LEU A 272 11.09 -5.61 12.23
N VAL A 273 10.43 -4.46 12.11
CA VAL A 273 10.35 -3.44 13.16
C VAL A 273 8.90 -3.28 13.59
N LEU A 274 8.62 -3.53 14.86
CA LEU A 274 7.33 -3.24 15.49
C LEU A 274 7.46 -1.93 16.28
N VAL A 275 6.67 -0.93 15.91
CA VAL A 275 6.69 0.40 16.52
C VAL A 275 5.67 0.46 17.66
N ASP A 276 6.15 0.50 18.91
CA ASP A 276 5.31 0.56 20.10
C ASP A 276 4.41 1.80 20.08
N GLY A 277 3.14 1.63 20.48
CA GLY A 277 2.14 2.69 20.53
C GLY A 277 1.62 3.18 19.17
N ALA A 278 2.18 2.71 18.05
CA ALA A 278 1.69 3.07 16.73
C ALA A 278 0.47 2.22 16.35
N GLY A 279 -0.57 2.88 15.83
CA GLY A 279 -1.71 2.25 15.17
C GLY A 279 -1.49 2.14 13.66
N HIS A 280 -2.58 1.92 12.90
CA HIS A 280 -2.51 1.79 11.44
C HIS A 280 -1.96 3.04 10.77
N ALA A 281 -1.00 2.86 9.84
CA ALA A 281 -0.36 3.91 9.04
C ALA A 281 0.24 5.07 9.88
N SER A 282 0.60 4.82 11.15
CA SER A 282 1.10 5.85 12.05
C SER A 282 2.53 5.62 12.56
N CYS A 283 3.25 4.61 12.04
CA CYS A 283 4.63 4.30 12.46
C CYS A 283 5.55 5.51 12.35
N ARG A 284 5.52 6.21 11.19
CA ARG A 284 6.32 7.42 10.96
C ARG A 284 5.97 8.58 11.91
N LEU A 285 4.68 8.73 12.25
CA LEU A 285 4.22 9.78 13.17
C LEU A 285 4.64 9.48 14.61
N VAL A 286 4.49 8.23 15.07
CA VAL A 286 4.74 7.82 16.46
C VAL A 286 6.23 7.67 16.75
N ALA A 287 6.99 7.02 15.87
CA ALA A 287 8.44 6.91 16.02
C ALA A 287 9.16 8.25 15.91
N GLY A 288 8.58 9.20 15.18
CA GLY A 288 9.22 10.45 14.84
C GLY A 288 10.16 10.34 13.63
N PHE A 289 10.65 11.49 13.14
CA PHE A 289 11.43 11.56 11.90
C PHE A 289 12.75 10.80 11.98
N ASP A 290 13.51 11.03 13.03
CA ASP A 290 14.86 10.48 13.11
C ASP A 290 14.86 8.99 13.36
N ALA A 291 13.99 8.49 14.25
CA ALA A 291 13.91 7.06 14.52
C ALA A 291 13.41 6.28 13.30
N TYR A 292 12.35 6.76 12.64
CA TYR A 292 11.84 6.08 11.44
C TYR A 292 12.86 6.09 10.29
N THR A 293 13.55 7.22 10.07
CA THR A 293 14.63 7.30 9.09
C THR A 293 15.80 6.38 9.49
N GLY A 294 16.05 6.23 10.80
CA GLY A 294 17.06 5.33 11.34
C GLY A 294 16.77 3.85 11.03
N TYR A 295 15.50 3.42 11.07
CA TYR A 295 15.14 2.04 10.68
C TYR A 295 15.50 1.77 9.21
N ILE A 296 15.13 2.69 8.31
CA ILE A 296 15.45 2.59 6.89
C ILE A 296 16.97 2.64 6.67
N SER A 297 17.67 3.59 7.29
CA SER A 297 19.11 3.76 7.15
C SER A 297 19.88 2.51 7.60
N LYS A 298 19.51 1.95 8.78
CA LYS A 298 20.12 0.71 9.27
C LYS A 298 19.96 -0.43 8.25
N PHE A 299 18.73 -0.68 7.81
CA PHE A 299 18.45 -1.73 6.83
C PHE A 299 19.25 -1.53 5.53
N LEU A 300 19.30 -0.30 4.99
CA LEU A 300 20.04 0.00 3.76
C LEU A 300 21.56 -0.17 3.93
N ASN A 301 22.12 0.11 5.12
CA ASN A 301 23.51 -0.18 5.44
C ASN A 301 23.76 -1.70 5.52
N ASP A 302 22.87 -2.45 6.16
CA ASP A 302 23.02 -3.90 6.33
C ASP A 302 23.00 -4.66 5.01
N ILE A 303 22.33 -4.11 3.98
CA ILE A 303 22.33 -4.66 2.61
C ILE A 303 23.34 -3.97 1.67
N GLY A 304 24.17 -3.05 2.16
CA GLY A 304 25.28 -2.43 1.41
C GLY A 304 24.86 -1.37 0.38
N ILE A 305 23.72 -0.69 0.58
CA ILE A 305 23.23 0.38 -0.30
C ILE A 305 23.68 1.77 0.19
N LEU A 306 23.84 1.97 1.51
CA LEU A 306 24.35 3.21 2.12
C LEU A 306 25.74 3.03 2.70
#